data_3a1ff935a69babee195012181eda82c0
#
_entry.id   3a1ff935a69babee195012181eda82c0
#
_cell.length_a   1.000
_cell.length_b   1.000
_cell.length_c   1.000
_cell.angle_alpha   90.00
_cell.angle_beta   90.00
_cell.angle_gamma   90.00
#
_symmetry.space_group_name_H-M   'P 1'
#
loop_
_entity.id
_entity.type
_entity.pdbx_description
1 polymer ?
#
loop_
_entity_poly.entity_id
_entity_poly.type
_entity_poly.pdbx_seq_one_letter_code
_entity_poly.pdbx_strand_id
1 'polypeptide(L)'
;ILLYKGVGMMWILGLLVFLPLLTAGLLFFIQGDRLRDAVVKVSAAAIAMLSLFVAFTYFGNKVVFRLGDSFLAQGAILVDILVALAVFYYTCVRFHRYWIALLEAIQLGAVLWFEYVSHGTLDYYADIVVDNFTLIMILIAGVIGSLIAVFSLGYMEAFQKEHRDVRDRRNFFFFVLFLFLSAMFGLVVSNNLLYMYTFWEITSVCSFLLIGYTESRVAVNNSFKALWMNLLGGAAFAAAIIVMGLTYHSTALSHLVGLALAGMPVTVILALLLLCGFTKSAMMPFSGWLLGAMVAPTPTSALLHSSTMVKAGVFLIIKLCPALGNNHAGTMAMFVGGITFFFASCAAISQSDGKKVLAYSTISNLGLIVCCA
;
A
#
# COMPACT_ATOMS: atom_id res chain seq x y z
N ILE A 1 -20.75 -17.42 -8.37
CA ILE A 1 -20.54 -17.83 -9.78
C ILE A 1 -19.17 -17.33 -10.17
N LEU A 2 -18.19 -18.28 -10.27
CA LEU A 2 -16.84 -18.02 -10.75
C LEU A 2 -16.90 -17.90 -12.29
N LEU A 3 -16.88 -16.68 -12.80
CA LEU A 3 -16.78 -16.45 -14.24
C LEU A 3 -15.30 -16.39 -14.63
N TYR A 4 -14.80 -17.45 -15.24
CA TYR A 4 -13.61 -17.44 -16.08
C TYR A 4 -13.92 -16.58 -17.32
N LYS A 5 -13.70 -15.28 -17.23
CA LYS A 5 -13.82 -14.39 -18.40
C LYS A 5 -12.44 -13.98 -18.89
N GLY A 6 -12.28 -14.21 -20.15
CA GLY A 6 -11.19 -14.18 -21.08
C GLY A 6 -10.10 -13.10 -20.96
N VAL A 7 -9.08 -13.28 -21.79
CA VAL A 7 -7.85 -12.52 -21.99
C VAL A 7 -8.06 -10.98 -21.97
N GLY A 8 -9.16 -10.48 -22.53
CA GLY A 8 -9.45 -9.03 -22.58
C GLY A 8 -9.59 -8.35 -21.21
N MET A 9 -10.12 -9.04 -20.21
CA MET A 9 -10.29 -8.50 -18.86
C MET A 9 -8.96 -8.40 -18.11
N MET A 10 -8.07 -9.36 -18.31
CA MET A 10 -6.72 -9.34 -17.72
C MET A 10 -5.94 -8.12 -18.21
N TRP A 11 -6.08 -7.75 -19.49
CA TRP A 11 -5.46 -6.56 -20.07
C TRP A 11 -6.01 -5.26 -19.44
N ILE A 12 -7.31 -5.20 -19.15
CA ILE A 12 -7.93 -4.01 -18.53
C ILE A 12 -7.42 -3.82 -17.10
N LEU A 13 -7.32 -4.89 -16.30
CA LEU A 13 -6.75 -4.83 -14.96
C LEU A 13 -5.24 -4.54 -15.01
N GLY A 14 -4.54 -5.11 -15.96
CA GLY A 14 -3.14 -4.77 -16.23
C GLY A 14 -2.98 -3.28 -16.54
N LEU A 15 -3.86 -2.73 -17.38
CA LEU A 15 -3.83 -1.32 -17.74
C LEU A 15 -4.02 -0.40 -16.51
N LEU A 16 -4.84 -0.78 -15.51
CA LEU A 16 -4.97 -0.04 -14.25
C LEU A 16 -3.64 0.09 -13.50
N VAL A 17 -2.80 -0.94 -13.55
CA VAL A 17 -1.49 -0.94 -12.89
C VAL A 17 -0.44 -0.25 -13.78
N PHE A 18 -0.39 -0.61 -15.06
CA PHE A 18 0.68 -0.15 -15.95
C PHE A 18 0.51 1.30 -16.44
N LEU A 19 -0.73 1.81 -16.58
CA LEU A 19 -0.96 3.18 -17.02
C LEU A 19 -0.38 4.22 -16.05
N PRO A 20 -0.64 4.16 -14.72
CA PRO A 20 0.02 5.06 -13.78
C PRO A 20 1.54 4.85 -13.74
N LEU A 21 2.03 3.61 -13.88
CA LEU A 21 3.47 3.31 -13.91
C LEU A 21 4.17 3.96 -15.12
N LEU A 22 3.58 3.84 -16.30
CA LEU A 22 4.08 4.50 -17.51
C LEU A 22 4.05 6.03 -17.37
N THR A 23 2.96 6.56 -16.79
CA THR A 23 2.86 8.00 -16.50
C THR A 23 3.96 8.43 -15.53
N ALA A 24 4.23 7.67 -14.48
CA ALA A 24 5.34 7.93 -13.56
C ALA A 24 6.67 8.00 -14.30
N GLY A 25 6.98 6.99 -15.13
CA GLY A 25 8.20 6.97 -15.95
C GLY A 25 8.32 8.19 -16.85
N LEU A 26 7.26 8.56 -17.57
CA LEU A 26 7.23 9.75 -18.42
C LEU A 26 7.51 11.03 -17.62
N LEU A 27 6.87 11.20 -16.46
CA LEU A 27 7.02 12.39 -15.61
C LEU A 27 8.43 12.55 -15.03
N PHE A 28 9.17 11.45 -14.89
CA PHE A 28 10.57 11.49 -14.45
C PHE A 28 11.47 12.18 -15.47
N PHE A 29 11.22 11.99 -16.76
CA PHE A 29 12.04 12.54 -17.86
C PHE A 29 11.57 13.91 -18.38
N ILE A 30 10.31 14.29 -18.14
CA ILE A 30 9.74 15.56 -18.62
C ILE A 30 10.35 16.72 -17.83
N GLN A 31 10.89 17.74 -18.55
CA GLN A 31 11.46 18.93 -17.92
C GLN A 31 10.57 20.18 -18.03
N GLY A 32 9.52 20.16 -18.86
CA GLY A 32 8.66 21.32 -19.09
C GLY A 32 7.39 21.31 -18.24
N ASP A 33 7.10 22.42 -17.55
CA ASP A 33 5.91 22.54 -16.69
C ASP A 33 4.61 22.31 -17.46
N ARG A 34 4.45 22.91 -18.65
CA ARG A 34 3.21 22.76 -19.47
C ARG A 34 2.98 21.32 -19.89
N LEU A 35 4.05 20.62 -20.30
CA LEU A 35 3.94 19.24 -20.74
C LEU A 35 3.64 18.31 -19.55
N ARG A 36 4.30 18.52 -18.41
CA ARG A 36 4.00 17.81 -17.16
C ARG A 36 2.52 17.96 -16.80
N ASP A 37 2.00 19.18 -16.79
CA ASP A 37 0.62 19.47 -16.39
C ASP A 37 -0.39 18.82 -17.35
N ALA A 38 -0.09 18.82 -18.66
CA ALA A 38 -0.92 18.13 -19.64
C ALA A 38 -0.91 16.61 -19.42
N VAL A 39 0.26 16.00 -19.22
CA VAL A 39 0.40 14.56 -18.98
C VAL A 39 -0.33 14.16 -17.70
N VAL A 40 -0.17 14.91 -16.60
CA VAL A 40 -0.86 14.65 -15.33
C VAL A 40 -2.37 14.69 -15.50
N LYS A 41 -2.93 15.72 -16.16
CA LYS A 41 -4.38 15.87 -16.39
C LYS A 41 -4.94 14.75 -17.24
N VAL A 42 -4.28 14.43 -18.36
CA VAL A 42 -4.73 13.39 -19.29
C VAL A 42 -4.67 12.01 -18.61
N SER A 43 -3.56 11.70 -17.94
CA SER A 43 -3.40 10.42 -17.25
C SER A 43 -4.37 10.28 -16.07
N ALA A 44 -4.57 11.33 -15.29
CA ALA A 44 -5.54 11.33 -14.19
C ALA A 44 -6.96 11.08 -14.70
N ALA A 45 -7.38 11.75 -15.79
CA ALA A 45 -8.68 11.53 -16.40
C ALA A 45 -8.82 10.09 -16.93
N ALA A 46 -7.79 9.57 -17.60
CA ALA A 46 -7.78 8.19 -18.12
C ALA A 46 -7.88 7.15 -16.98
N ILE A 47 -7.12 7.33 -15.89
CA ILE A 47 -7.16 6.44 -14.72
C ILE A 47 -8.55 6.48 -14.05
N ALA A 48 -9.13 7.65 -13.86
CA ALA A 48 -10.45 7.79 -13.27
C ALA A 48 -11.53 7.12 -14.15
N MET A 49 -11.53 7.35 -15.45
CA MET A 49 -12.46 6.71 -16.39
C MET A 49 -12.30 5.20 -16.42
N LEU A 50 -11.06 4.70 -16.43
CA LEU A 50 -10.78 3.26 -16.43
C LEU A 50 -11.26 2.62 -15.13
N SER A 51 -11.06 3.27 -13.98
CA SER A 51 -11.53 2.80 -12.67
C SER A 51 -13.05 2.73 -12.60
N LEU A 52 -13.75 3.75 -13.11
CA LEU A 52 -15.20 3.75 -13.25
C LEU A 52 -15.68 2.64 -14.18
N PHE A 53 -15.06 2.48 -15.33
CA PHE A 53 -15.39 1.43 -16.29
C PHE A 53 -15.27 0.03 -15.67
N VAL A 54 -14.15 -0.25 -14.97
CA VAL A 54 -13.94 -1.53 -14.28
C VAL A 54 -15.01 -1.75 -13.21
N ALA A 55 -15.30 -0.73 -12.41
CA ALA A 55 -16.29 -0.84 -11.35
C ALA A 55 -17.69 -1.14 -11.89
N PHE A 56 -18.16 -0.40 -12.91
CA PHE A 56 -19.48 -0.63 -13.49
C PHE A 56 -19.60 -1.96 -14.23
N THR A 57 -18.54 -2.40 -14.90
CA THR A 57 -18.55 -3.65 -15.69
C THR A 57 -18.56 -4.89 -14.80
N TYR A 58 -17.90 -4.84 -13.65
CA TYR A 58 -17.67 -6.02 -12.80
C TYR A 58 -18.43 -6.01 -11.47
N PHE A 59 -19.24 -4.98 -11.23
CA PHE A 59 -20.06 -4.92 -10.03
C PHE A 59 -20.96 -6.16 -9.90
N GLY A 60 -21.01 -6.73 -8.70
CA GLY A 60 -21.78 -7.95 -8.42
C GLY A 60 -21.16 -9.26 -8.88
N ASN A 61 -20.01 -9.22 -9.58
CA ASN A 61 -19.32 -10.41 -10.07
C ASN A 61 -17.98 -10.60 -9.34
N LYS A 62 -17.68 -11.83 -8.92
CA LYS A 62 -16.36 -12.20 -8.43
C LYS A 62 -15.56 -12.79 -9.60
N VAL A 63 -14.41 -12.22 -9.87
CA VAL A 63 -13.54 -12.64 -10.97
C VAL A 63 -12.19 -13.06 -10.41
N VAL A 64 -11.71 -14.20 -10.92
CA VAL A 64 -10.47 -14.83 -10.48
C VAL A 64 -9.61 -15.10 -11.70
N PHE A 65 -8.35 -14.69 -11.64
CA PHE A 65 -7.36 -15.00 -12.66
C PHE A 65 -6.18 -15.74 -12.05
N ARG A 66 -5.67 -16.69 -12.82
CA ARG A 66 -4.40 -17.36 -12.59
C ARG A 66 -3.40 -16.76 -13.56
N LEU A 67 -2.36 -16.16 -13.05
CA LEU A 67 -1.32 -15.56 -13.90
C LEU A 67 -0.33 -16.61 -14.40
N GLY A 68 -0.31 -17.80 -13.79
CA GLY A 68 0.60 -18.93 -14.08
C GLY A 68 1.89 -18.42 -14.68
N ASP A 69 3.01 -18.54 -14.03
CA ASP A 69 4.33 -18.52 -14.64
C ASP A 69 5.40 -17.74 -13.88
N SER A 70 6.57 -18.34 -13.95
CA SER A 70 7.84 -17.88 -13.43
C SER A 70 8.25 -16.45 -13.81
N PHE A 71 7.77 -15.90 -14.95
CA PHE A 71 8.17 -14.57 -15.42
C PHE A 71 7.67 -13.44 -14.52
N LEU A 72 6.41 -13.51 -14.07
CA LEU A 72 5.84 -12.47 -13.17
C LEU A 72 6.40 -12.58 -11.75
N ALA A 73 6.65 -13.81 -11.28
CA ALA A 73 7.34 -14.03 -10.02
C ALA A 73 8.76 -13.46 -10.05
N GLN A 74 9.53 -13.76 -11.11
CA GLN A 74 10.87 -13.18 -11.31
C GLN A 74 10.82 -11.64 -11.41
N GLY A 75 9.79 -11.10 -12.06
CA GLY A 75 9.56 -9.65 -12.11
C GLY A 75 9.31 -9.04 -10.72
N ALA A 76 8.54 -9.70 -9.87
CA ALA A 76 8.30 -9.26 -8.49
C ALA A 76 9.60 -9.25 -7.68
N ILE A 77 10.39 -10.31 -7.74
CA ILE A 77 11.72 -10.38 -7.10
C ILE A 77 12.62 -9.22 -7.54
N LEU A 78 12.69 -8.98 -8.85
CA LEU A 78 13.49 -7.87 -9.37
C LEU A 78 13.04 -6.53 -8.80
N VAL A 79 11.74 -6.30 -8.71
CA VAL A 79 11.17 -5.09 -8.14
C VAL A 79 11.50 -4.98 -6.65
N ASP A 80 11.40 -6.07 -5.87
CA ASP A 80 11.75 -6.08 -4.44
C ASP A 80 13.23 -5.75 -4.23
N ILE A 81 14.12 -6.27 -5.06
CA ILE A 81 15.55 -5.91 -5.04
C ILE A 81 15.75 -4.43 -5.37
N LEU A 82 15.06 -3.87 -6.36
CA LEU A 82 15.17 -2.45 -6.72
C LEU A 82 14.65 -1.54 -5.60
N VAL A 83 13.54 -1.92 -4.95
CA VAL A 83 12.98 -1.23 -3.78
C VAL A 83 13.97 -1.23 -2.63
N ALA A 84 14.55 -2.38 -2.30
CA ALA A 84 15.56 -2.51 -1.27
C ALA A 84 16.83 -1.70 -1.58
N LEU A 85 17.30 -1.70 -2.82
CA LEU A 85 18.43 -0.86 -3.24
C LEU A 85 18.14 0.63 -3.05
N ALA A 86 16.91 1.08 -3.33
CA ALA A 86 16.50 2.45 -3.07
C ALA A 86 16.52 2.74 -1.55
N VAL A 87 16.00 1.83 -0.71
CA VAL A 87 16.07 1.96 0.76
C VAL A 87 17.52 2.00 1.22
N PHE A 88 18.39 1.11 0.75
CA PHE A 88 19.82 1.11 1.09
C PHE A 88 20.53 2.41 0.69
N TYR A 89 20.25 2.93 -0.50
CA TYR A 89 20.81 4.21 -0.92
C TYR A 89 20.46 5.33 0.06
N TYR A 90 19.18 5.49 0.40
CA TYR A 90 18.74 6.54 1.32
C TYR A 90 19.23 6.31 2.75
N THR A 91 19.22 5.08 3.24
CA THR A 91 19.59 4.75 4.63
C THR A 91 21.07 4.74 4.86
N CYS A 92 21.87 4.19 3.95
CA CYS A 92 23.32 4.03 4.14
C CYS A 92 24.11 5.19 3.54
N VAL A 93 23.78 5.61 2.31
CA VAL A 93 24.60 6.59 1.58
C VAL A 93 24.21 8.03 1.92
N ARG A 94 22.89 8.32 1.95
CA ARG A 94 22.43 9.71 2.08
C ARG A 94 22.25 10.16 3.53
N PHE A 95 21.68 9.31 4.41
CA PHE A 95 21.27 9.72 5.76
C PHE A 95 21.93 8.93 6.91
N HIS A 96 22.75 7.92 6.62
CA HIS A 96 23.52 7.11 7.59
C HIS A 96 22.67 6.48 8.71
N ARG A 97 21.49 5.91 8.36
CA ARG A 97 20.58 5.23 9.29
C ARG A 97 20.68 3.71 9.15
N TYR A 98 21.83 3.15 9.47
CA TYR A 98 22.22 1.74 9.20
C TYR A 98 21.28 0.68 9.80
N TRP A 99 20.66 0.96 10.95
CA TRP A 99 19.76 0.00 11.58
C TRP A 99 18.48 -0.26 10.76
N ILE A 100 18.01 0.74 9.99
CA ILE A 100 16.87 0.58 9.08
C ILE A 100 17.29 -0.26 7.87
N ALA A 101 18.51 -0.04 7.38
CA ALA A 101 19.08 -0.87 6.33
C ALA A 101 19.22 -2.34 6.74
N LEU A 102 19.60 -2.59 8.01
CA LEU A 102 19.66 -3.94 8.55
C LEU A 102 18.29 -4.61 8.58
N LEU A 103 17.23 -3.89 8.98
CA LEU A 103 15.86 -4.40 8.99
C LEU A 103 15.41 -4.78 7.57
N GLU A 104 15.69 -3.92 6.59
CA GLU A 104 15.40 -4.18 5.18
C GLU A 104 16.18 -5.38 4.64
N ALA A 105 17.49 -5.50 5.00
CA ALA A 105 18.32 -6.63 4.58
C ALA A 105 17.80 -7.96 5.09
N ILE A 106 17.36 -8.01 6.36
CA ILE A 106 16.79 -9.21 6.96
C ILE A 106 15.49 -9.59 6.24
N GLN A 107 14.63 -8.62 5.97
CA GLN A 107 13.35 -8.81 5.32
C GLN A 107 13.50 -9.30 3.88
N LEU A 108 14.31 -8.61 3.07
CA LEU A 108 14.61 -9.03 1.70
C LEU A 108 15.28 -10.42 1.68
N GLY A 109 16.27 -10.65 2.55
CA GLY A 109 16.95 -11.94 2.65
C GLY A 109 16.00 -13.09 2.99
N ALA A 110 15.02 -12.85 3.87
CA ALA A 110 14.01 -13.84 4.25
C ALA A 110 13.09 -14.18 3.07
N VAL A 111 12.64 -13.19 2.29
CA VAL A 111 11.78 -13.40 1.11
C VAL A 111 12.54 -14.13 0.01
N LEU A 112 13.77 -13.70 -0.31
CA LEU A 112 14.61 -14.35 -1.32
C LEU A 112 14.94 -15.81 -0.94
N TRP A 113 15.25 -16.05 0.34
CA TRP A 113 15.46 -17.41 0.85
C TRP A 113 14.22 -18.26 0.68
N PHE A 114 13.05 -17.72 1.03
CA PHE A 114 11.78 -18.43 0.87
C PHE A 114 11.51 -18.78 -0.59
N GLU A 115 11.68 -17.84 -1.53
CA GLU A 115 11.48 -18.10 -2.95
C GLU A 115 12.43 -19.16 -3.49
N TYR A 116 13.68 -19.15 -3.03
CA TYR A 116 14.66 -20.18 -3.39
C TYR A 116 14.23 -21.57 -2.92
N VAL A 117 13.78 -21.68 -1.66
CA VAL A 117 13.39 -22.97 -1.06
C VAL A 117 12.05 -23.46 -1.60
N SER A 118 11.12 -22.56 -1.88
CA SER A 118 9.77 -22.91 -2.34
C SER A 118 9.64 -23.04 -3.86
N HIS A 119 10.73 -22.84 -4.60
CA HIS A 119 10.72 -22.93 -6.05
C HIS A 119 10.18 -24.29 -6.55
N GLY A 120 9.07 -24.24 -7.30
CA GLY A 120 8.41 -25.44 -7.84
C GLY A 120 7.55 -26.25 -6.86
N THR A 121 7.43 -25.82 -5.59
CA THR A 121 6.62 -26.50 -4.55
C THR A 121 5.31 -25.79 -4.23
N LEU A 122 5.15 -24.55 -4.72
CA LEU A 122 3.96 -23.76 -4.45
C LEU A 122 2.83 -24.08 -5.42
N ASP A 123 1.64 -24.29 -4.86
CA ASP A 123 0.42 -24.40 -5.64
C ASP A 123 -0.15 -23.00 -5.96
N TYR A 124 -0.23 -22.67 -7.24
CA TYR A 124 -0.80 -21.41 -7.72
C TYR A 124 -2.30 -21.56 -7.93
N TYR A 125 -3.10 -21.12 -6.95
CA TYR A 125 -4.57 -21.25 -7.02
C TYR A 125 -5.24 -20.06 -7.73
N ALA A 126 -4.92 -18.84 -7.31
CA ALA A 126 -5.53 -17.62 -7.82
C ALA A 126 -4.61 -16.43 -7.48
N ASP A 127 -4.05 -15.78 -8.50
CA ASP A 127 -3.12 -14.68 -8.27
C ASP A 127 -3.82 -13.33 -8.16
N ILE A 128 -4.91 -13.15 -8.91
CA ILE A 128 -5.74 -11.95 -8.94
C ILE A 128 -7.17 -12.32 -8.57
N VAL A 129 -7.75 -11.57 -7.62
CA VAL A 129 -9.16 -11.68 -7.25
C VAL A 129 -9.79 -10.30 -7.19
N VAL A 130 -10.80 -10.09 -8.03
CA VAL A 130 -11.60 -8.87 -8.03
C VAL A 130 -13.00 -9.21 -7.55
N ASP A 131 -13.39 -8.64 -6.44
CA ASP A 131 -14.71 -8.69 -5.85
C ASP A 131 -15.24 -7.26 -5.58
N ASN A 132 -16.47 -7.12 -5.11
CA ASN A 132 -17.07 -5.82 -4.87
C ASN A 132 -16.23 -4.92 -3.94
N PHE A 133 -15.55 -5.51 -2.94
CA PHE A 133 -14.70 -4.74 -2.04
C PHE A 133 -13.43 -4.25 -2.74
N THR A 134 -12.83 -5.08 -3.58
CA THR A 134 -11.72 -4.67 -4.47
C THR A 134 -12.15 -3.54 -5.41
N LEU A 135 -13.36 -3.60 -5.99
CA LEU A 135 -13.89 -2.54 -6.86
C LEU A 135 -14.07 -1.21 -6.12
N ILE A 136 -14.54 -1.23 -4.87
CA ILE A 136 -14.63 -0.03 -4.03
C ILE A 136 -13.23 0.59 -3.84
N MET A 137 -12.22 -0.23 -3.57
CA MET A 137 -10.84 0.26 -3.42
C MET A 137 -10.26 0.79 -4.73
N ILE A 138 -10.56 0.16 -5.86
CA ILE A 138 -10.18 0.65 -7.20
C ILE A 138 -10.82 2.03 -7.45
N LEU A 139 -12.10 2.22 -7.12
CA LEU A 139 -12.78 3.51 -7.26
C LEU A 139 -12.14 4.59 -6.38
N ILE A 140 -11.87 4.27 -5.11
CA ILE A 140 -11.25 5.22 -4.18
C ILE A 140 -9.85 5.61 -4.67
N ALA A 141 -9.01 4.65 -5.01
CA ALA A 141 -7.65 4.92 -5.48
C ALA A 141 -7.67 5.64 -6.84
N GLY A 142 -8.53 5.20 -7.77
CA GLY A 142 -8.58 5.74 -9.12
C GLY A 142 -9.22 7.11 -9.22
N VAL A 143 -10.40 7.30 -8.66
CA VAL A 143 -11.11 8.59 -8.78
C VAL A 143 -10.53 9.62 -7.84
N ILE A 144 -10.44 9.31 -6.53
CA ILE A 144 -9.93 10.29 -5.55
C ILE A 144 -8.43 10.51 -5.74
N GLY A 145 -7.65 9.47 -6.04
CA GLY A 145 -6.22 9.61 -6.34
C GLY A 145 -5.95 10.47 -7.56
N SER A 146 -6.76 10.33 -8.63
CA SER A 146 -6.69 11.18 -9.82
C SER A 146 -7.04 12.63 -9.52
N LEU A 147 -8.08 12.90 -8.72
CA LEU A 147 -8.44 14.25 -8.29
C LEU A 147 -7.33 14.89 -7.47
N ILE A 148 -6.69 14.14 -6.57
CA ILE A 148 -5.53 14.59 -5.81
C ILE A 148 -4.35 14.93 -6.74
N ALA A 149 -4.09 14.11 -7.77
CA ALA A 149 -3.04 14.38 -8.74
C ALA A 149 -3.25 15.70 -9.49
N VAL A 150 -4.48 15.97 -9.94
CA VAL A 150 -4.85 17.24 -10.61
C VAL A 150 -4.77 18.41 -9.63
N PHE A 151 -5.30 18.28 -8.41
CA PHE A 151 -5.19 19.30 -7.36
C PHE A 151 -3.74 19.64 -7.03
N SER A 152 -2.87 18.62 -7.05
CA SER A 152 -1.44 18.78 -6.75
C SER A 152 -0.72 19.74 -7.73
N LEU A 153 -1.20 19.90 -8.95
CA LEU A 153 -0.57 20.80 -9.94
C LEU A 153 -0.56 22.24 -9.42
N GLY A 154 -1.74 22.78 -9.11
CA GLY A 154 -1.85 24.14 -8.59
C GLY A 154 -1.24 24.30 -7.19
N TYR A 155 -1.44 23.30 -6.32
CA TYR A 155 -0.89 23.35 -4.97
C TYR A 155 0.64 23.38 -4.95
N MET A 156 1.31 22.50 -5.70
CA MET A 156 2.77 22.42 -5.72
C MET A 156 3.41 23.63 -6.41
N GLU A 157 2.72 24.26 -7.37
CA GLU A 157 3.17 25.52 -7.94
C GLU A 157 3.12 26.66 -6.91
N ALA A 158 2.01 26.81 -6.17
CA ALA A 158 1.87 27.79 -5.10
C ALA A 158 2.87 27.53 -3.96
N PHE A 159 3.00 26.26 -3.55
CA PHE A 159 3.94 25.83 -2.52
C PHE A 159 5.39 26.23 -2.86
N GLN A 160 5.83 26.00 -4.11
CA GLN A 160 7.18 26.32 -4.53
C GLN A 160 7.44 27.83 -4.62
N LYS A 161 6.41 28.64 -4.94
CA LYS A 161 6.50 30.12 -4.91
C LYS A 161 6.67 30.66 -3.50
N GLU A 162 6.00 30.04 -2.53
CA GLU A 162 6.03 30.43 -1.12
C GLU A 162 7.31 29.94 -0.40
N HIS A 163 7.76 28.73 -0.71
CA HIS A 163 8.91 28.07 -0.07
C HIS A 163 10.10 28.00 -1.05
N ARG A 164 10.71 29.16 -1.32
CA ARG A 164 11.86 29.28 -2.27
C ARG A 164 13.14 28.61 -1.76
N ASP A 165 13.24 28.36 -0.48
CA ASP A 165 14.32 27.64 0.19
C ASP A 165 14.27 26.13 -0.08
N VAL A 166 13.13 25.60 -0.47
CA VAL A 166 12.95 24.18 -0.83
C VAL A 166 13.33 23.98 -2.31
N ARG A 167 14.22 23.02 -2.57
CA ARG A 167 14.61 22.68 -3.94
C ARG A 167 13.41 22.24 -4.77
N ASP A 168 13.23 22.81 -5.95
CA ASP A 168 12.15 22.41 -6.86
C ASP A 168 12.39 20.99 -7.39
N ARG A 169 11.52 20.06 -6.97
CA ARG A 169 11.51 18.66 -7.37
C ARG A 169 10.10 18.21 -7.74
N ARG A 170 9.29 19.11 -8.30
CA ARG A 170 7.89 18.82 -8.65
C ARG A 170 7.76 17.61 -9.57
N ASN A 171 8.65 17.43 -10.54
CA ASN A 171 8.63 16.27 -11.43
C ASN A 171 8.84 14.95 -10.66
N PHE A 172 9.79 14.94 -9.72
CA PHE A 172 9.99 13.79 -8.82
C PHE A 172 8.78 13.53 -7.92
N PHE A 173 8.13 14.60 -7.42
CA PHE A 173 6.89 14.48 -6.65
C PHE A 173 5.80 13.75 -7.44
N PHE A 174 5.53 14.17 -8.68
CA PHE A 174 4.54 13.54 -9.53
C PHE A 174 4.93 12.12 -9.95
N PHE A 175 6.23 11.89 -10.24
CA PHE A 175 6.74 10.54 -10.46
C PHE A 175 6.37 9.61 -9.30
N VAL A 176 6.68 9.98 -8.05
CA VAL A 176 6.41 9.15 -6.88
C VAL A 176 4.91 9.02 -6.64
N LEU A 177 4.11 10.06 -6.89
CA LEU A 177 2.66 10.04 -6.74
C LEU A 177 2.01 9.02 -7.68
N PHE A 178 2.36 9.00 -8.96
CA PHE A 178 1.82 8.04 -9.92
C PHE A 178 2.36 6.63 -9.71
N LEU A 179 3.62 6.48 -9.29
CA LEU A 179 4.19 5.20 -8.87
C LEU A 179 3.41 4.62 -7.68
N PHE A 180 3.05 5.47 -6.73
CA PHE A 180 2.23 5.08 -5.59
C PHE A 180 0.83 4.62 -6.02
N LEU A 181 0.17 5.33 -6.94
CA LEU A 181 -1.14 4.91 -7.48
C LEU A 181 -1.06 3.55 -8.19
N SER A 182 -0.03 3.33 -9.00
CA SER A 182 0.23 2.04 -9.64
C SER A 182 0.36 0.92 -8.61
N ALA A 183 1.18 1.12 -7.58
CA ALA A 183 1.38 0.14 -6.52
C ALA A 183 0.08 -0.14 -5.74
N MET A 184 -0.77 0.87 -5.52
CA MET A 184 -2.06 0.68 -4.88
C MET A 184 -3.02 -0.18 -5.71
N PHE A 185 -3.08 0.02 -7.02
CA PHE A 185 -3.88 -0.84 -7.89
C PHE A 185 -3.36 -2.28 -7.86
N GLY A 186 -2.06 -2.48 -7.99
CA GLY A 186 -1.45 -3.80 -7.89
C GLY A 186 -1.77 -4.49 -6.57
N LEU A 187 -1.66 -3.77 -5.45
CA LEU A 187 -1.95 -4.28 -4.11
C LEU A 187 -3.40 -4.75 -3.96
N VAL A 188 -4.38 -3.95 -4.38
CA VAL A 188 -5.79 -4.27 -4.15
C VAL A 188 -6.33 -5.37 -5.06
N VAL A 189 -5.74 -5.59 -6.23
CA VAL A 189 -6.14 -6.69 -7.13
C VAL A 189 -5.43 -8.00 -6.81
N SER A 190 -4.28 -7.94 -6.13
CA SER A 190 -3.48 -9.13 -5.79
C SER A 190 -4.19 -9.99 -4.74
N ASN A 191 -4.22 -11.30 -5.00
CA ASN A 191 -4.64 -12.33 -4.05
C ASN A 191 -3.47 -13.22 -3.63
N ASN A 192 -2.38 -13.21 -4.40
CA ASN A 192 -1.12 -13.84 -4.03
C ASN A 192 -0.35 -12.91 -3.08
N LEU A 193 -0.01 -13.40 -1.89
CA LEU A 193 0.67 -12.64 -0.84
C LEU A 193 2.06 -12.15 -1.27
N LEU A 194 2.79 -12.87 -2.12
CA LEU A 194 4.08 -12.42 -2.66
C LEU A 194 3.92 -11.16 -3.51
N TYR A 195 2.98 -11.17 -4.49
CA TYR A 195 2.73 -9.98 -5.30
C TYR A 195 2.17 -8.83 -4.47
N MET A 196 1.29 -9.12 -3.51
CA MET A 196 0.76 -8.11 -2.60
C MET A 196 1.87 -7.50 -1.75
N TYR A 197 2.84 -8.29 -1.29
CA TYR A 197 4.02 -7.85 -0.55
C TYR A 197 4.89 -6.89 -1.36
N THR A 198 5.21 -7.22 -2.62
CA THR A 198 5.98 -6.34 -3.52
C THR A 198 5.31 -4.96 -3.64
N PHE A 199 4.01 -4.91 -3.92
CA PHE A 199 3.28 -3.63 -4.00
C PHE A 199 3.19 -2.93 -2.63
N TRP A 200 3.14 -3.68 -1.54
CA TRP A 200 3.18 -3.16 -0.18
C TRP A 200 4.47 -2.40 0.10
N GLU A 201 5.62 -2.95 -0.29
CA GLU A 201 6.92 -2.31 -0.10
C GLU A 201 7.09 -1.07 -1.00
N ILE A 202 6.64 -1.13 -2.26
CA ILE A 202 6.64 0.06 -3.13
C ILE A 202 5.86 1.21 -2.47
N THR A 203 4.66 0.94 -1.90
CA THR A 203 3.89 2.00 -1.22
C THR A 203 4.58 2.53 0.03
N SER A 204 5.36 1.71 0.75
CA SER A 204 6.15 2.12 1.92
C SER A 204 7.26 3.09 1.50
N VAL A 205 8.01 2.77 0.45
CA VAL A 205 9.08 3.62 -0.08
C VAL A 205 8.53 4.92 -0.69
N CYS A 206 7.45 4.84 -1.46
CA CYS A 206 6.80 6.05 -2.01
C CYS A 206 6.34 7.00 -0.90
N SER A 207 5.77 6.47 0.19
CA SER A 207 5.37 7.29 1.33
C SER A 207 6.57 7.96 2.02
N PHE A 208 7.67 7.22 2.21
CA PHE A 208 8.91 7.76 2.72
C PHE A 208 9.42 8.94 1.88
N LEU A 209 9.43 8.79 0.56
CA LEU A 209 9.89 9.82 -0.37
C LEU A 209 8.97 11.05 -0.38
N LEU A 210 7.66 10.86 -0.33
CA LEU A 210 6.68 11.95 -0.32
C LEU A 210 6.68 12.71 1.01
N ILE A 211 6.82 12.03 2.16
CA ILE A 211 6.91 12.67 3.47
C ILE A 211 8.22 13.48 3.58
N GLY A 212 9.31 12.94 3.06
CA GLY A 212 10.62 13.58 3.04
C GLY A 212 10.81 14.64 1.96
N TYR A 213 9.77 15.04 1.23
CA TYR A 213 9.88 15.95 0.07
C TYR A 213 10.63 17.25 0.34
N THR A 214 10.37 17.91 1.47
CA THR A 214 11.00 19.19 1.82
C THR A 214 12.45 19.09 2.27
N GLU A 215 12.94 17.88 2.56
CA GLU A 215 14.28 17.60 3.12
C GLU A 215 14.61 18.37 4.41
N SER A 216 13.64 19.03 5.04
CA SER A 216 13.85 19.62 6.36
C SER A 216 14.17 18.54 7.38
N ARG A 217 14.94 18.89 8.43
CA ARG A 217 15.30 17.94 9.51
C ARG A 217 14.07 17.23 10.10
N VAL A 218 12.97 17.94 10.23
CA VAL A 218 11.69 17.41 10.75
C VAL A 218 11.07 16.44 9.76
N ALA A 219 11.01 16.81 8.46
CA ALA A 219 10.46 15.96 7.42
C ALA A 219 11.28 14.66 7.25
N VAL A 220 12.62 14.75 7.25
CA VAL A 220 13.52 13.59 7.18
C VAL A 220 13.30 12.67 8.38
N ASN A 221 13.27 13.17 9.61
CA ASN A 221 13.05 12.32 10.78
C ASN A 221 11.68 11.63 10.74
N ASN A 222 10.63 12.32 10.31
CA ASN A 222 9.29 11.76 10.20
C ASN A 222 9.16 10.77 9.03
N SER A 223 9.85 11.00 7.92
CA SER A 223 9.89 10.04 6.81
C SER A 223 10.56 8.74 7.22
N PHE A 224 11.68 8.80 7.94
CA PHE A 224 12.32 7.61 8.50
C PHE A 224 11.47 6.92 9.57
N LYS A 225 10.73 7.69 10.37
CA LYS A 225 9.77 7.11 11.32
C LYS A 225 8.68 6.32 10.59
N ALA A 226 8.15 6.85 9.49
CA ALA A 226 7.18 6.16 8.66
C ALA A 226 7.80 4.91 8.01
N LEU A 227 9.02 5.01 7.48
CA LEU A 227 9.71 3.90 6.83
C LEU A 227 9.90 2.73 7.79
N TRP A 228 10.56 2.91 8.95
CA TRP A 228 10.86 1.80 9.83
C TRP A 228 9.62 1.13 10.44
N MET A 229 8.55 1.91 10.73
CA MET A 229 7.30 1.34 11.22
C MET A 229 6.62 0.48 10.16
N ASN A 230 6.66 0.90 8.89
CA ASN A 230 6.12 0.12 7.79
C ASN A 230 6.98 -1.10 7.47
N LEU A 231 8.32 -1.01 7.57
CA LEU A 231 9.22 -2.15 7.44
C LEU A 231 9.00 -3.20 8.54
N LEU A 232 8.70 -2.78 9.77
CA LEU A 232 8.31 -3.73 10.81
C LEU A 232 7.05 -4.52 10.41
N GLY A 233 6.06 -3.85 9.81
CA GLY A 233 4.89 -4.50 9.24
C GLY A 233 5.23 -5.41 8.05
N GLY A 234 6.14 -4.97 7.17
CA GLY A 234 6.66 -5.77 6.06
C GLY A 234 7.37 -7.04 6.53
N ALA A 235 8.17 -6.95 7.61
CA ALA A 235 8.81 -8.13 8.22
C ALA A 235 7.78 -9.13 8.77
N ALA A 236 6.69 -8.66 9.37
CA ALA A 236 5.59 -9.51 9.79
C ALA A 236 4.87 -10.15 8.58
N PHE A 237 4.73 -9.40 7.49
CA PHE A 237 4.15 -9.90 6.25
C PHE A 237 5.03 -11.00 5.63
N ALA A 238 6.34 -10.76 5.50
CA ALA A 238 7.31 -11.75 5.02
C ALA A 238 7.27 -13.03 5.87
N ALA A 239 7.24 -12.90 7.20
CA ALA A 239 7.12 -14.03 8.11
C ALA A 239 5.81 -14.80 7.88
N ALA A 240 4.68 -14.11 7.65
CA ALA A 240 3.41 -14.75 7.34
C ALA A 240 3.47 -15.55 6.04
N ILE A 241 4.09 -14.99 4.98
CA ILE A 241 4.30 -15.67 3.69
C ILE A 241 5.12 -16.95 3.89
N ILE A 242 6.23 -16.85 4.62
CA ILE A 242 7.13 -17.97 4.87
C ILE A 242 6.40 -19.09 5.62
N VAL A 243 5.72 -18.76 6.73
CA VAL A 243 4.99 -19.77 7.52
C VAL A 243 3.88 -20.40 6.67
N MET A 244 3.11 -19.60 5.93
CA MET A 244 2.05 -20.12 5.09
C MET A 244 2.57 -20.99 3.95
N GLY A 245 3.60 -20.55 3.24
CA GLY A 245 4.18 -21.27 2.11
C GLY A 245 4.81 -22.60 2.51
N LEU A 246 5.55 -22.63 3.63
CA LEU A 246 6.19 -23.86 4.12
C LEU A 246 5.19 -24.84 4.74
N THR A 247 4.11 -24.35 5.35
CA THR A 247 3.14 -25.22 6.05
C THR A 247 2.05 -25.72 5.11
N TYR A 248 1.55 -24.86 4.21
CA TYR A 248 0.38 -25.15 3.37
C TYR A 248 0.68 -25.12 1.87
N HIS A 249 1.94 -24.96 1.47
CA HIS A 249 2.40 -24.92 0.08
C HIS A 249 1.60 -23.96 -0.83
N SER A 250 1.13 -22.86 -0.26
CA SER A 250 0.32 -21.86 -0.96
C SER A 250 0.61 -20.45 -0.43
N THR A 251 0.49 -19.47 -1.30
CA THR A 251 0.60 -18.04 -0.97
C THR A 251 -0.69 -17.27 -1.28
N ALA A 252 -1.78 -17.96 -1.62
CA ALA A 252 -3.05 -17.33 -1.96
C ALA A 252 -3.85 -16.95 -0.72
N LEU A 253 -4.18 -15.65 -0.57
CA LEU A 253 -4.99 -15.13 0.54
C LEU A 253 -6.35 -15.83 0.65
N SER A 254 -7.01 -16.10 -0.48
CA SER A 254 -8.29 -16.83 -0.52
C SER A 254 -8.17 -18.28 -0.02
N HIS A 255 -7.01 -18.91 -0.23
CA HIS A 255 -6.74 -20.26 0.30
C HIS A 255 -6.56 -20.21 1.83
N LEU A 256 -5.84 -19.22 2.36
CA LEU A 256 -5.70 -19.00 3.80
C LEU A 256 -7.07 -18.86 4.49
N VAL A 257 -7.97 -18.08 3.90
CA VAL A 257 -9.34 -17.94 4.41
C VAL A 257 -10.09 -19.28 4.38
N GLY A 258 -9.94 -20.07 3.30
CA GLY A 258 -10.50 -21.42 3.20
C GLY A 258 -9.99 -22.38 4.27
N LEU A 259 -8.67 -22.36 4.53
CA LEU A 259 -8.04 -23.17 5.59
C LEU A 259 -8.57 -22.80 6.99
N ALA A 260 -8.73 -21.50 7.27
CA ALA A 260 -9.30 -21.04 8.53
C ALA A 260 -10.74 -21.53 8.73
N LEU A 261 -11.58 -21.43 7.70
CA LEU A 261 -12.96 -21.91 7.72
C LEU A 261 -13.05 -23.44 7.86
N ALA A 262 -12.05 -24.16 7.40
CA ALA A 262 -11.90 -25.61 7.58
C ALA A 262 -11.36 -26.00 8.98
N GLY A 263 -11.11 -25.03 9.88
CA GLY A 263 -10.62 -25.25 11.24
C GLY A 263 -9.12 -25.57 11.34
N MET A 264 -8.34 -25.27 10.30
CA MET A 264 -6.87 -25.48 10.33
C MET A 264 -6.17 -24.45 11.24
N PRO A 265 -5.00 -24.80 11.82
CA PRO A 265 -4.30 -23.93 12.78
C PRO A 265 -3.53 -22.77 12.10
N VAL A 266 -4.25 -21.78 11.60
CA VAL A 266 -3.70 -20.60 10.88
C VAL A 266 -3.56 -19.35 11.75
N THR A 267 -3.78 -19.43 13.07
CA THR A 267 -3.80 -18.28 13.98
C THR A 267 -2.53 -17.43 13.92
N VAL A 268 -1.35 -18.07 13.83
CA VAL A 268 -0.06 -17.35 13.77
C VAL A 268 0.04 -16.54 12.48
N ILE A 269 -0.35 -17.13 11.35
CA ILE A 269 -0.32 -16.46 10.05
C ILE A 269 -1.28 -15.27 10.07
N LEU A 270 -2.49 -15.44 10.59
CA LEU A 270 -3.47 -14.36 10.73
C LEU A 270 -2.96 -13.26 11.64
N ALA A 271 -2.36 -13.58 12.80
CA ALA A 271 -1.81 -12.59 13.71
C ALA A 271 -0.66 -11.76 13.07
N LEU A 272 0.21 -12.40 12.28
CA LEU A 272 1.28 -11.71 11.55
C LEU A 272 0.72 -10.78 10.46
N LEU A 273 -0.28 -11.22 9.69
CA LEU A 273 -0.94 -10.37 8.69
C LEU A 273 -1.74 -9.24 9.34
N LEU A 274 -2.36 -9.45 10.50
CA LEU A 274 -2.99 -8.39 11.28
C LEU A 274 -1.97 -7.37 11.75
N LEU A 275 -0.81 -7.80 12.27
CA LEU A 275 0.26 -6.89 12.69
C LEU A 275 0.73 -6.03 11.52
N CYS A 276 0.92 -6.63 10.34
CA CYS A 276 1.21 -5.93 9.10
C CYS A 276 0.12 -4.90 8.76
N GLY A 277 -1.15 -5.28 8.82
CA GLY A 277 -2.28 -4.39 8.61
C GLY A 277 -2.32 -3.24 9.62
N PHE A 278 -2.04 -3.48 10.91
CA PHE A 278 -2.02 -2.46 11.96
C PHE A 278 -0.93 -1.41 11.75
N THR A 279 0.28 -1.81 11.35
CA THR A 279 1.36 -0.86 11.07
C THR A 279 1.01 0.05 9.90
N LYS A 280 0.50 -0.50 8.80
CA LYS A 280 0.14 0.26 7.60
C LYS A 280 -1.06 1.17 7.82
N SER A 281 -2.07 0.73 8.57
CA SER A 281 -3.26 1.51 8.89
C SER A 281 -3.08 2.44 10.09
N ALA A 282 -1.86 2.55 10.61
CA ALA A 282 -1.52 3.43 11.73
C ALA A 282 -2.37 3.18 13.00
N MET A 283 -2.73 1.91 13.27
CA MET A 283 -3.37 1.54 14.54
C MET A 283 -2.42 1.78 15.72
N MET A 284 -2.94 2.01 16.89
CA MET A 284 -2.09 2.11 18.08
C MET A 284 -1.42 0.77 18.38
N PRO A 285 -0.10 0.77 18.70
CA PRO A 285 0.79 1.90 19.02
C PRO A 285 1.48 2.54 17.79
N PHE A 286 1.18 2.14 16.57
CA PHE A 286 1.87 2.57 15.35
C PHE A 286 1.35 3.90 14.75
N SER A 287 0.40 4.58 15.37
CA SER A 287 -0.20 5.84 14.88
C SER A 287 0.80 6.99 14.68
N GLY A 288 1.93 6.92 15.35
CA GLY A 288 2.92 8.00 15.37
C GLY A 288 3.56 8.33 14.01
N TRP A 289 3.61 7.39 13.06
CA TRP A 289 4.14 7.69 11.73
C TRP A 289 3.17 8.55 10.91
N LEU A 290 1.88 8.27 11.01
CA LEU A 290 0.86 9.00 10.27
C LEU A 290 0.72 10.45 10.76
N LEU A 291 0.78 10.65 12.08
CA LEU A 291 0.81 11.98 12.69
C LEU A 291 2.06 12.75 12.28
N GLY A 292 3.23 12.08 12.21
CA GLY A 292 4.47 12.66 11.72
C GLY A 292 4.42 13.03 10.23
N ALA A 293 3.64 12.32 9.43
CA ALA A 293 3.48 12.59 7.99
C ALA A 293 2.76 13.92 7.70
N MET A 294 2.13 14.57 8.71
CA MET A 294 1.46 15.86 8.54
C MET A 294 2.38 17.02 8.17
N VAL A 295 3.70 16.88 8.32
CA VAL A 295 4.71 17.87 7.86
C VAL A 295 4.83 17.93 6.34
N ALA A 296 4.34 16.91 5.64
CA ALA A 296 4.39 16.83 4.18
C ALA A 296 3.46 17.86 3.52
N PRO A 297 3.69 18.21 2.24
CA PRO A 297 2.75 18.98 1.44
C PRO A 297 1.34 18.37 1.50
N THR A 298 0.30 19.22 1.48
CA THR A 298 -1.09 18.76 1.65
C THR A 298 -1.54 17.66 0.69
N PRO A 299 -1.14 17.65 -0.61
CA PRO A 299 -1.48 16.55 -1.50
C PRO A 299 -0.94 15.19 -1.04
N THR A 300 0.26 15.15 -0.46
CA THR A 300 0.83 13.93 0.14
C THR A 300 -0.05 13.45 1.29
N SER A 301 -0.41 14.36 2.21
CA SER A 301 -1.28 14.01 3.33
C SER A 301 -2.63 13.51 2.82
N ALA A 302 -3.24 14.16 1.84
CA ALA A 302 -4.50 13.73 1.24
C ALA A 302 -4.39 12.33 0.62
N LEU A 303 -3.32 12.03 -0.12
CA LEU A 303 -3.09 10.73 -0.73
C LEU A 303 -2.96 9.62 0.32
N LEU A 304 -2.10 9.83 1.32
CA LEU A 304 -1.81 8.83 2.34
C LEU A 304 -3.02 8.55 3.25
N HIS A 305 -3.76 9.60 3.65
CA HIS A 305 -4.86 9.50 4.61
C HIS A 305 -6.20 9.16 3.97
N SER A 306 -6.59 9.92 2.92
CA SER A 306 -7.98 9.86 2.45
C SER A 306 -8.21 8.73 1.47
N SER A 307 -7.24 8.39 0.62
CA SER A 307 -7.53 7.52 -0.51
C SER A 307 -6.80 6.19 -0.52
N THR A 308 -5.60 6.06 0.11
CA THR A 308 -4.77 4.94 -0.28
C THR A 308 -4.10 4.20 0.87
N MET A 309 -2.95 4.68 1.38
CA MET A 309 -2.02 3.86 2.17
C MET A 309 -2.62 3.24 3.43
N VAL A 310 -3.27 4.05 4.27
CA VAL A 310 -3.86 3.54 5.52
C VAL A 310 -5.02 2.58 5.27
N LYS A 311 -5.72 2.76 4.13
CA LYS A 311 -6.81 1.87 3.73
C LYS A 311 -6.29 0.54 3.20
N ALA A 312 -5.05 0.46 2.68
CA ALA A 312 -4.45 -0.81 2.27
C ALA A 312 -4.29 -1.78 3.45
N GLY A 313 -3.90 -1.28 4.64
CA GLY A 313 -3.85 -2.10 5.85
C GLY A 313 -5.22 -2.61 6.28
N VAL A 314 -6.21 -1.72 6.30
CA VAL A 314 -7.60 -2.10 6.61
C VAL A 314 -8.18 -3.02 5.54
N PHE A 315 -7.85 -2.82 4.26
CA PHE A 315 -8.24 -3.70 3.16
C PHE A 315 -7.78 -5.14 3.40
N LEU A 316 -6.52 -5.33 3.77
CA LEU A 316 -5.99 -6.66 4.11
C LEU A 316 -6.76 -7.27 5.28
N ILE A 317 -7.01 -6.51 6.36
CA ILE A 317 -7.74 -7.00 7.54
C ILE A 317 -9.17 -7.41 7.17
N ILE A 318 -9.89 -6.61 6.40
CA ILE A 318 -11.27 -6.94 5.97
C ILE A 318 -11.28 -8.18 5.06
N LYS A 319 -10.28 -8.36 4.20
CA LYS A 319 -10.16 -9.58 3.39
C LYS A 319 -9.95 -10.83 4.26
N LEU A 320 -9.35 -10.68 5.43
CA LEU A 320 -9.17 -11.77 6.42
C LEU A 320 -10.39 -11.96 7.32
N CYS A 321 -11.34 -11.03 7.36
CA CYS A 321 -12.50 -11.04 8.26
C CYS A 321 -13.22 -12.41 8.33
N PRO A 322 -13.50 -13.13 7.22
CA PRO A 322 -14.13 -14.44 7.30
C PRO A 322 -13.30 -15.49 8.07
N ALA A 323 -11.97 -15.29 8.15
CA ALA A 323 -11.05 -16.19 8.87
C ALA A 323 -10.85 -15.80 10.35
N LEU A 324 -11.30 -14.61 10.75
CA LEU A 324 -11.10 -14.07 12.10
C LEU A 324 -12.18 -14.53 13.09
N GLY A 325 -13.34 -14.95 12.61
CA GLY A 325 -14.41 -15.47 13.44
C GLY A 325 -13.95 -16.69 14.26
N ASN A 326 -14.23 -16.71 15.57
CA ASN A 326 -13.84 -17.77 16.52
C ASN A 326 -12.32 -18.03 16.62
N ASN A 327 -11.47 -17.03 16.32
CA ASN A 327 -10.03 -17.13 16.38
C ASN A 327 -9.44 -16.05 17.32
N HIS A 328 -8.39 -16.40 18.06
CA HIS A 328 -7.67 -15.44 18.91
C HIS A 328 -7.12 -14.22 18.12
N ALA A 329 -6.81 -14.39 16.84
CA ALA A 329 -6.43 -13.30 15.98
C ALA A 329 -7.57 -12.28 15.79
N GLY A 330 -8.82 -12.72 15.69
CA GLY A 330 -9.99 -11.84 15.65
C GLY A 330 -10.17 -11.05 16.95
N THR A 331 -9.99 -11.70 18.10
CA THR A 331 -9.97 -11.01 19.39
C THR A 331 -8.90 -9.93 19.46
N MET A 332 -7.69 -10.20 18.95
CA MET A 332 -6.61 -9.21 18.84
C MET A 332 -7.02 -8.01 17.96
N ALA A 333 -7.65 -8.27 16.80
CA ALA A 333 -8.12 -7.21 15.91
C ALA A 333 -9.17 -6.33 16.60
N MET A 334 -10.15 -6.93 17.26
CA MET A 334 -11.19 -6.23 18.00
C MET A 334 -10.60 -5.32 19.10
N PHE A 335 -9.69 -5.83 19.93
CA PHE A 335 -9.07 -5.03 21.00
C PHE A 335 -8.21 -3.90 20.45
N VAL A 336 -7.32 -4.16 19.50
CA VAL A 336 -6.45 -3.14 18.90
C VAL A 336 -7.29 -2.07 18.18
N GLY A 337 -8.31 -2.48 17.43
CA GLY A 337 -9.24 -1.57 16.77
C GLY A 337 -10.03 -0.71 17.76
N GLY A 338 -10.61 -1.32 18.78
CA GLY A 338 -11.40 -0.62 19.81
C GLY A 338 -10.58 0.38 20.63
N ILE A 339 -9.39 -0.03 21.08
CA ILE A 339 -8.44 0.85 21.78
C ILE A 339 -8.06 2.02 20.88
N THR A 340 -7.72 1.73 19.60
CA THR A 340 -7.36 2.78 18.64
C THR A 340 -8.50 3.76 18.40
N PHE A 341 -9.73 3.27 18.22
CA PHE A 341 -10.92 4.09 18.05
C PHE A 341 -11.10 5.05 19.23
N PHE A 342 -11.10 4.52 20.44
CA PHE A 342 -11.34 5.31 21.66
C PHE A 342 -10.26 6.38 21.88
N PHE A 343 -8.99 5.98 21.93
CA PHE A 343 -7.90 6.92 22.25
C PHE A 343 -7.67 7.94 21.14
N ALA A 344 -7.80 7.55 19.86
CA ALA A 344 -7.66 8.49 18.76
C ALA A 344 -8.81 9.51 18.73
N SER A 345 -10.04 9.11 19.05
CA SER A 345 -11.18 10.04 19.19
C SER A 345 -10.94 11.08 20.30
N CYS A 346 -10.51 10.64 21.48
CA CYS A 346 -10.16 11.52 22.58
C CYS A 346 -9.02 12.48 22.20
N ALA A 347 -7.97 11.96 21.54
CA ALA A 347 -6.83 12.77 21.14
C ALA A 347 -7.18 13.80 20.06
N ALA A 348 -8.14 13.52 19.18
CA ALA A 348 -8.59 14.46 18.15
C ALA A 348 -9.14 15.76 18.74
N ILE A 349 -9.85 15.68 19.86
CA ILE A 349 -10.47 16.83 20.53
C ILE A 349 -9.41 17.82 21.06
N SER A 350 -8.23 17.31 21.45
CA SER A 350 -7.16 18.12 22.05
C SER A 350 -6.22 18.79 21.03
N GLN A 351 -6.43 18.57 19.73
CA GLN A 351 -5.54 19.11 18.70
C GLN A 351 -5.95 20.51 18.26
N SER A 352 -4.96 21.41 18.15
CA SER A 352 -5.12 22.76 17.61
C SER A 352 -4.85 22.84 16.09
N ASP A 353 -4.15 21.85 15.52
CA ASP A 353 -3.78 21.78 14.10
C ASP A 353 -4.82 20.97 13.33
N GLY A 354 -5.47 21.60 12.34
CA GLY A 354 -6.51 20.96 11.52
C GLY A 354 -6.05 19.68 10.80
N LYS A 355 -4.81 19.61 10.33
CA LYS A 355 -4.26 18.39 9.73
C LYS A 355 -4.15 17.26 10.76
N LYS A 356 -3.75 17.56 11.99
CA LYS A 356 -3.67 16.57 13.07
C LYS A 356 -5.05 16.09 13.51
N VAL A 357 -6.04 16.99 13.57
CA VAL A 357 -7.45 16.63 13.85
C VAL A 357 -7.93 15.60 12.81
N LEU A 358 -7.73 15.87 11.52
CA LEU A 358 -8.11 14.97 10.44
C LEU A 358 -7.36 13.64 10.51
N ALA A 359 -6.08 13.66 10.90
CA ALA A 359 -5.27 12.45 11.06
C ALA A 359 -5.81 11.55 12.18
N TYR A 360 -6.08 12.12 13.36
CA TYR A 360 -6.67 11.37 14.47
C TYR A 360 -8.08 10.88 14.16
N SER A 361 -8.90 11.69 13.48
CA SER A 361 -10.22 11.27 13.00
C SER A 361 -10.12 10.08 12.04
N THR A 362 -9.15 10.08 11.14
CA THR A 362 -8.90 8.96 10.23
C THR A 362 -8.50 7.71 11.02
N ILE A 363 -7.53 7.80 11.94
CA ILE A 363 -7.07 6.68 12.78
C ILE A 363 -8.24 6.11 13.59
N SER A 364 -9.08 6.98 14.17
CA SER A 364 -10.26 6.59 14.91
C SER A 364 -11.25 5.79 14.06
N ASN A 365 -11.64 6.32 12.90
CA ASN A 365 -12.59 5.65 12.01
C ASN A 365 -12.04 4.29 11.50
N LEU A 366 -10.75 4.22 11.15
CA LEU A 366 -10.12 2.96 10.76
C LEU A 366 -10.07 1.97 11.92
N GLY A 367 -9.84 2.46 13.16
CA GLY A 367 -9.91 1.64 14.38
C GLY A 367 -11.29 1.04 14.58
N LEU A 368 -12.35 1.83 14.36
CA LEU A 368 -13.73 1.34 14.42
C LEU A 368 -13.99 0.25 13.38
N ILE A 369 -13.56 0.46 12.14
CA ILE A 369 -13.71 -0.55 11.07
C ILE A 369 -13.02 -1.86 11.45
N VAL A 370 -11.79 -1.78 11.96
CA VAL A 370 -11.02 -2.97 12.37
C VAL A 370 -11.64 -3.65 13.59
N CYS A 371 -12.24 -2.90 14.51
CA CYS A 371 -12.93 -3.46 15.66
C CYS A 371 -14.20 -4.25 15.25
N CYS A 372 -14.86 -3.83 14.17
CA CYS A 372 -16.08 -4.46 13.66
C CYS A 372 -15.79 -5.58 12.62
N ALA A 373 -14.56 -5.72 12.14
CA ALA A 373 -14.13 -6.76 11.21
C ALA A 373 -13.87 -8.09 11.92
#